data_1cd710f17c66ed9222bba07f07978e0a
#
_entry.id   1cd710f17c66ed9222bba07f07978e0a
#
_cell.length_a   1.000
_cell.length_b   1.000
_cell.length_c   1.000
_cell.angle_alpha   90.00
_cell.angle_beta   90.00
_cell.angle_gamma   90.00
#
_symmetry.space_group_name_H-M   'P 1'
#
loop_
_entity.id
_entity.type
_entity.pdbx_description
1 polymer ?
#
loop_
_entity_poly.entity_id
_entity_poly.type
_entity_poly.pdbx_seq_one_letter_code
_entity_poly.pdbx_strand_id
1 'polypeptide(L)'
;TDAAVNKATPALFEAYPSPQDMAAAGEADIAKYISRLGLYRNKAKFLKKCAQQLLDDFDGQVPQTRAELGSLAGVGRKTANVVMSVGFGIPAFAVDTHVERICKHHDIVKKSATPLEVEKRVMDVLPPERWLPAHQAMIYFGRAICHPKNPECDHYPQLYNFKDI
;
A
#
# COMPACT_ATOMS: atom_id res chain seq x y z
N THR A 1 -5.02 4.85 -10.61
CA THR A 1 -6.20 4.64 -9.75
C THR A 1 -6.47 3.14 -9.56
N ASP A 2 -7.08 2.74 -8.44
CA ASP A 2 -7.45 1.34 -8.16
C ASP A 2 -8.32 0.76 -9.28
N ALA A 3 -9.25 1.56 -9.82
CA ALA A 3 -10.10 1.14 -10.94
C ALA A 3 -9.29 0.76 -12.20
N ALA A 4 -8.23 1.49 -12.50
CA ALA A 4 -7.36 1.17 -13.63
C ALA A 4 -6.53 -0.11 -13.37
N VAL A 5 -6.06 -0.29 -12.12
CA VAL A 5 -5.34 -1.51 -11.71
C VAL A 5 -6.27 -2.71 -11.78
N ASN A 6 -7.46 -2.63 -11.18
CA ASN A 6 -8.43 -3.73 -11.17
C ASN A 6 -8.89 -4.13 -12.58
N LYS A 7 -8.84 -3.21 -13.54
CA LYS A 7 -9.14 -3.50 -14.94
C LYS A 7 -8.00 -4.22 -15.67
N ALA A 8 -6.75 -3.96 -15.26
CA ALA A 8 -5.58 -4.52 -15.94
C ALA A 8 -5.13 -5.87 -15.38
N THR A 9 -5.29 -6.09 -14.07
CA THR A 9 -4.74 -7.25 -13.35
C THR A 9 -5.36 -8.60 -13.72
N PRO A 10 -6.67 -8.75 -14.05
CA PRO A 10 -7.22 -10.04 -14.44
C PRO A 10 -6.51 -10.64 -15.65
N ALA A 11 -6.41 -9.89 -16.74
CA ALA A 11 -5.73 -10.37 -17.95
C ALA A 11 -4.23 -10.63 -17.73
N LEU A 12 -3.57 -9.83 -16.88
CA LEU A 12 -2.16 -10.05 -16.53
C LEU A 12 -1.98 -11.39 -15.79
N PHE A 13 -2.81 -11.67 -14.79
CA PHE A 13 -2.69 -12.90 -14.00
C PHE A 13 -3.26 -14.14 -14.70
N GLU A 14 -4.14 -13.96 -15.67
CA GLU A 14 -4.52 -15.03 -16.59
C GLU A 14 -3.34 -15.46 -17.49
N ALA A 15 -2.59 -14.47 -18.00
CA ALA A 15 -1.43 -14.74 -18.84
C ALA A 15 -0.20 -15.26 -18.05
N TYR A 16 -0.04 -14.82 -16.81
CA TYR A 16 1.09 -15.19 -15.94
C TYR A 16 0.58 -15.58 -14.54
N PRO A 17 -0.01 -16.79 -14.40
CA PRO A 17 -0.69 -17.20 -13.17
C PRO A 17 0.25 -17.55 -12.00
N SER A 18 1.52 -17.78 -12.28
CA SER A 18 2.51 -18.15 -11.27
C SER A 18 3.74 -17.23 -11.26
N PRO A 19 4.52 -17.21 -10.17
CA PRO A 19 5.82 -16.54 -10.17
C PRO A 19 6.75 -17.05 -11.28
N GLN A 20 6.70 -18.34 -11.62
CA GLN A 20 7.49 -18.94 -12.69
C GLN A 20 7.12 -18.31 -14.05
N ASP A 21 5.84 -18.21 -14.35
CA ASP A 21 5.35 -17.63 -15.61
C ASP A 21 5.73 -16.16 -15.72
N MET A 22 5.56 -15.40 -14.63
CA MET A 22 5.90 -13.98 -14.57
C MET A 22 7.40 -13.73 -14.72
N ALA A 23 8.24 -14.57 -14.09
CA ALA A 23 9.70 -14.47 -14.18
C ALA A 23 10.21 -14.84 -15.59
N ALA A 24 9.61 -15.83 -16.25
CA ALA A 24 9.97 -16.24 -17.60
C ALA A 24 9.52 -15.22 -18.66
N ALA A 25 8.51 -14.40 -18.39
CA ALA A 25 7.96 -13.45 -19.35
C ALA A 25 8.95 -12.34 -19.73
N GLY A 26 8.81 -11.79 -20.93
CA GLY A 26 9.54 -10.58 -21.33
C GLY A 26 8.98 -9.33 -20.64
N GLU A 27 9.86 -8.41 -20.20
CA GLU A 27 9.40 -7.14 -19.59
C GLU A 27 8.45 -6.37 -20.52
N ALA A 28 8.71 -6.38 -21.83
CA ALA A 28 7.86 -5.74 -22.82
C ALA A 28 6.48 -6.39 -22.94
N ASP A 29 6.40 -7.70 -22.73
CA ASP A 29 5.13 -8.42 -22.79
C ASP A 29 4.28 -8.17 -21.55
N ILE A 30 4.88 -8.20 -20.35
CA ILE A 30 4.22 -7.77 -19.11
C ILE A 30 3.71 -6.33 -19.25
N ALA A 31 4.53 -5.44 -19.81
CA ALA A 31 4.20 -4.03 -19.99
C ALA A 31 2.95 -3.79 -20.86
N LYS A 32 2.68 -4.66 -21.83
CA LYS A 32 1.48 -4.56 -22.68
C LYS A 32 0.19 -4.64 -21.86
N TYR A 33 0.11 -5.55 -20.87
CA TYR A 33 -1.07 -5.73 -20.01
C TYR A 33 -1.34 -4.54 -19.10
N ILE A 34 -0.28 -3.85 -18.65
CA ILE A 34 -0.37 -2.74 -17.70
C ILE A 34 -0.08 -1.38 -18.33
N SER A 35 -0.07 -1.27 -19.67
CA SER A 35 0.33 -0.06 -20.42
C SER A 35 -0.49 1.19 -20.08
N ARG A 36 -1.73 1.02 -19.59
CA ARG A 36 -2.60 2.12 -19.14
C ARG A 36 -2.29 2.62 -17.72
N LEU A 37 -1.39 1.94 -16.99
CA LEU A 37 -0.99 2.36 -15.63
C LEU A 37 0.19 3.33 -15.68
N GLY A 38 0.18 4.33 -14.82
CA GLY A 38 1.33 5.22 -14.68
C GLY A 38 2.60 4.44 -14.32
N LEU A 39 3.75 4.81 -14.92
CA LEU A 39 5.05 4.15 -14.72
C LEU A 39 5.06 2.66 -15.08
N TYR A 40 4.25 2.25 -16.03
CA TYR A 40 4.04 0.84 -16.38
C TYR A 40 5.32 0.09 -16.76
N ARG A 41 6.29 0.74 -17.41
CA ARG A 41 7.57 0.10 -17.77
C ARG A 41 8.37 -0.28 -16.53
N ASN A 42 8.48 0.63 -15.55
CA ASN A 42 9.13 0.33 -14.28
C ASN A 42 8.38 -0.75 -13.49
N LYS A 43 7.04 -0.72 -13.53
CA LYS A 43 6.21 -1.75 -12.90
C LYS A 43 6.42 -3.10 -13.52
N ALA A 44 6.48 -3.22 -14.86
CA ALA A 44 6.76 -4.47 -15.55
C ALA A 44 8.13 -5.04 -15.16
N LYS A 45 9.16 -4.21 -15.12
CA LYS A 45 10.48 -4.59 -14.63
C LYS A 45 10.45 -5.09 -13.19
N PHE A 46 9.74 -4.40 -12.30
CA PHE A 46 9.61 -4.80 -10.90
C PHE A 46 8.81 -6.09 -10.73
N LEU A 47 7.73 -6.29 -11.48
CA LEU A 47 6.94 -7.52 -11.45
C LEU A 47 7.79 -8.74 -11.83
N LYS A 48 8.51 -8.66 -12.94
CA LYS A 48 9.45 -9.71 -13.37
C LYS A 48 10.52 -9.98 -12.31
N LYS A 49 11.19 -8.93 -11.84
CA LYS A 49 12.26 -9.06 -10.85
C LYS A 49 11.76 -9.59 -9.52
N CYS A 50 10.60 -9.13 -9.06
CA CYS A 50 9.97 -9.63 -7.83
C CYS A 50 9.64 -11.12 -7.95
N ALA A 51 9.06 -11.54 -9.07
CA ALA A 51 8.77 -12.95 -9.32
C ALA A 51 10.04 -13.81 -9.33
N GLN A 52 11.12 -13.35 -9.96
CA GLN A 52 12.39 -14.03 -9.93
C GLN A 52 12.96 -14.14 -8.51
N GLN A 53 12.93 -13.07 -7.71
CA GLN A 53 13.37 -13.08 -6.32
C GLN A 53 12.53 -14.03 -5.43
N LEU A 54 11.22 -14.14 -5.68
CA LEU A 54 10.40 -15.11 -4.98
C LEU A 54 10.87 -16.54 -5.25
N LEU A 55 11.28 -16.86 -6.49
CA LEU A 55 11.79 -18.18 -6.84
C LEU A 55 13.18 -18.45 -6.25
N ASP A 56 14.07 -17.47 -6.35
CA ASP A 56 15.46 -17.63 -5.97
C ASP A 56 15.69 -17.65 -4.45
N ASP A 57 14.94 -16.79 -3.72
CA ASP A 57 15.19 -16.52 -2.30
C ASP A 57 14.10 -17.09 -1.37
N PHE A 58 12.92 -17.47 -1.91
CA PHE A 58 11.74 -17.81 -1.10
C PHE A 58 10.96 -19.03 -1.62
N ASP A 59 11.55 -19.90 -2.43
CA ASP A 59 10.91 -21.12 -2.97
C ASP A 59 9.57 -20.85 -3.69
N GLY A 60 9.42 -19.68 -4.31
CA GLY A 60 8.20 -19.25 -4.98
C GLY A 60 7.08 -18.80 -4.04
N GLN A 61 7.32 -18.72 -2.73
CA GLN A 61 6.36 -18.30 -1.72
C GLN A 61 6.51 -16.81 -1.40
N VAL A 62 5.40 -16.16 -1.03
CA VAL A 62 5.45 -14.77 -0.55
C VAL A 62 5.90 -14.75 0.91
N PRO A 63 7.02 -14.08 1.25
CA PRO A 63 7.49 -14.01 2.63
C PRO A 63 6.55 -13.20 3.51
N GLN A 64 6.62 -13.43 4.83
CA GLN A 64 5.67 -12.86 5.78
C GLN A 64 6.27 -11.79 6.69
N THR A 65 7.58 -11.58 6.66
CA THR A 65 8.21 -10.54 7.45
C THR A 65 8.38 -9.25 6.65
N ARG A 66 8.33 -8.11 7.35
CA ARG A 66 8.55 -6.80 6.70
C ARG A 66 9.92 -6.68 6.04
N ALA A 67 10.94 -7.28 6.65
CA ALA A 67 12.30 -7.22 6.13
C ALA A 67 12.42 -7.98 4.80
N GLU A 68 11.93 -9.19 4.75
CA GLU A 68 11.93 -10.02 3.53
C GLU A 68 11.05 -9.42 2.43
N LEU A 69 9.82 -9.00 2.77
CA LEU A 69 8.95 -8.30 1.82
C LEU A 69 9.61 -7.06 1.25
N GLY A 70 10.31 -6.28 2.09
CA GLY A 70 11.01 -5.07 1.68
C GLY A 70 12.27 -5.32 0.84
N SER A 71 12.79 -6.55 0.78
CA SER A 71 13.91 -6.94 -0.12
C SER A 71 13.43 -7.18 -1.55
N LEU A 72 12.15 -7.44 -1.76
CA LEU A 72 11.56 -7.69 -3.07
C LEU A 72 11.51 -6.42 -3.93
N ALA A 73 11.77 -6.56 -5.20
CA ALA A 73 11.78 -5.46 -6.15
C ALA A 73 10.41 -4.76 -6.23
N GLY A 74 10.39 -3.46 -6.04
CA GLY A 74 9.17 -2.64 -6.08
C GLY A 74 8.31 -2.71 -4.81
N VAL A 75 8.73 -3.44 -3.78
CA VAL A 75 8.02 -3.54 -2.50
C VAL A 75 8.64 -2.56 -1.49
N GLY A 76 7.98 -1.44 -1.30
CA GLY A 76 8.30 -0.49 -0.24
C GLY A 76 7.58 -0.81 1.07
N ARG A 77 7.90 -0.06 2.15
CA ARG A 77 7.32 -0.23 3.49
C ARG A 77 5.79 -0.28 3.48
N LYS A 78 5.14 0.62 2.73
CA LYS A 78 3.67 0.65 2.60
C LYS A 78 3.14 -0.66 2.03
N THR A 79 3.74 -1.15 0.94
CA THR A 79 3.32 -2.39 0.29
C THR A 79 3.56 -3.59 1.20
N ALA A 80 4.71 -3.67 1.87
CA ALA A 80 5.00 -4.72 2.84
C ALA A 80 3.95 -4.76 3.97
N ASN A 81 3.61 -3.60 4.55
CA ASN A 81 2.59 -3.52 5.60
C ASN A 81 1.19 -3.96 5.11
N VAL A 82 0.82 -3.63 3.86
CA VAL A 82 -0.44 -4.08 3.26
C VAL A 82 -0.44 -5.61 3.06
N VAL A 83 0.66 -6.17 2.53
CA VAL A 83 0.77 -7.63 2.34
C VAL A 83 0.69 -8.36 3.68
N MET A 84 1.39 -7.88 4.71
CA MET A 84 1.30 -8.45 6.07
C MET A 84 -0.13 -8.41 6.61
N SER A 85 -0.78 -7.25 6.58
CA SER A 85 -2.08 -7.06 7.22
C SER A 85 -3.24 -7.68 6.44
N VAL A 86 -3.26 -7.52 5.12
CA VAL A 86 -4.36 -8.00 4.25
C VAL A 86 -4.13 -9.44 3.79
N GLY A 87 -2.89 -9.77 3.42
CA GLY A 87 -2.57 -11.08 2.87
C GLY A 87 -2.41 -12.16 3.94
N PHE A 88 -1.82 -11.81 5.08
CA PHE A 88 -1.47 -12.78 6.12
C PHE A 88 -2.17 -12.55 7.47
N GLY A 89 -2.93 -11.48 7.64
CA GLY A 89 -3.57 -11.16 8.92
C GLY A 89 -2.56 -10.77 10.02
N ILE A 90 -1.31 -10.49 9.66
CA ILE A 90 -0.27 -10.06 10.60
C ILE A 90 -0.45 -8.58 10.88
N PRO A 91 -0.60 -8.14 12.14
CA PRO A 91 -0.82 -6.75 12.45
C PRO A 91 0.28 -5.84 11.89
N ALA A 92 -0.11 -4.93 11.01
CA ALA A 92 0.76 -3.91 10.43
C ALA A 92 -0.10 -2.71 10.00
N PHE A 93 0.44 -1.50 10.17
CA PHE A 93 -0.24 -0.28 9.77
C PHE A 93 0.41 0.31 8.51
N ALA A 94 -0.34 0.38 7.42
CA ALA A 94 0.15 0.95 6.18
C ALA A 94 -0.13 2.47 6.13
N VAL A 95 0.85 3.25 5.73
CA VAL A 95 0.69 4.69 5.51
C VAL A 95 0.75 4.98 4.02
N ASP A 96 -0.39 5.39 3.49
CA ASP A 96 -0.49 5.91 2.12
C ASP A 96 -0.69 7.44 2.13
N THR A 97 -0.88 8.02 0.97
CA THR A 97 -1.07 9.47 0.83
C THR A 97 -2.35 10.00 1.51
N HIS A 98 -3.39 9.16 1.66
CA HIS A 98 -4.60 9.51 2.39
C HIS A 98 -4.35 9.55 3.88
N VAL A 99 -3.76 8.48 4.43
CA VAL A 99 -3.41 8.38 5.85
C VAL A 99 -2.45 9.50 6.25
N GLU A 100 -1.36 9.70 5.48
CA GLU A 100 -0.40 10.77 5.75
C GLU A 100 -1.06 12.16 5.78
N ARG A 101 -1.90 12.46 4.77
CA ARG A 101 -2.62 13.73 4.69
C ARG A 101 -3.55 13.93 5.87
N ILE A 102 -4.37 12.94 6.21
CA ILE A 102 -5.32 13.00 7.31
C ILE A 102 -4.58 13.25 8.62
N CYS A 103 -3.55 12.48 8.93
CA CYS A 103 -2.79 12.63 10.17
C CYS A 103 -2.14 14.01 10.29
N LYS A 104 -1.66 14.58 9.18
CA LYS A 104 -1.09 15.94 9.15
C LYS A 104 -2.17 17.03 9.21
N HIS A 105 -3.31 16.83 8.56
CA HIS A 105 -4.39 17.81 8.50
C HIS A 105 -5.07 17.96 9.87
N HIS A 106 -5.26 16.85 10.56
CA HIS A 106 -5.92 16.82 11.88
C HIS A 106 -4.94 16.90 13.06
N ASP A 107 -3.69 17.32 12.82
CA ASP A 107 -2.65 17.53 13.83
C ASP A 107 -2.36 16.28 14.71
N ILE A 108 -2.66 15.07 14.20
CA ILE A 108 -2.27 13.80 14.84
C ILE A 108 -0.75 13.66 14.87
N VAL A 109 -0.10 14.23 13.84
CA VAL A 109 1.35 14.39 13.73
C VAL A 109 1.69 15.79 13.22
N LYS A 110 2.93 16.22 13.39
CA LYS A 110 3.43 17.49 12.83
C LYS A 110 3.32 17.46 11.29
N LYS A 111 3.13 18.63 10.67
CA LYS A 111 3.06 18.78 9.20
C LYS A 111 4.32 18.26 8.47
N SER A 112 5.48 18.34 9.15
CA SER A 112 6.77 17.84 8.63
C SER A 112 7.00 16.33 8.86
N ALA A 113 6.09 15.62 9.53
CA ALA A 113 6.28 14.21 9.86
C ALA A 113 6.47 13.34 8.61
N THR A 114 7.40 12.40 8.72
CA THR A 114 7.62 11.37 7.70
C THR A 114 6.53 10.29 7.76
N PRO A 115 6.31 9.51 6.71
CA PRO A 115 5.38 8.36 6.76
C PRO A 115 5.69 7.38 7.89
N LEU A 116 6.96 7.20 8.25
CA LEU A 116 7.36 6.33 9.37
C LEU A 116 6.93 6.91 10.72
N GLU A 117 7.01 8.21 10.91
CA GLU A 117 6.54 8.88 12.13
C GLU A 117 5.01 8.80 12.23
N VAL A 118 4.30 8.95 11.11
CA VAL A 118 2.84 8.73 11.05
C VAL A 118 2.50 7.30 11.45
N GLU A 119 3.17 6.30 10.87
CA GLU A 119 2.97 4.88 11.21
C GLU A 119 3.15 4.64 12.70
N LYS A 120 4.29 5.06 13.27
CA LYS A 120 4.58 4.91 14.70
C LYS A 120 3.52 5.56 15.57
N ARG A 121 3.16 6.81 15.28
CA ARG A 121 2.17 7.55 16.07
C ARG A 121 0.81 6.87 16.10
N VAL A 122 0.33 6.37 14.95
CA VAL A 122 -0.95 5.66 14.89
C VAL A 122 -0.88 4.34 15.64
N MET A 123 0.22 3.60 15.51
CA MET A 123 0.45 2.34 16.22
C MET A 123 0.59 2.52 17.74
N ASP A 124 1.10 3.66 18.20
CA ASP A 124 1.18 4.00 19.63
C ASP A 124 -0.20 4.28 20.24
N VAL A 125 -1.14 4.81 19.44
CA VAL A 125 -2.46 5.23 19.92
C VAL A 125 -3.50 4.11 19.78
N LEU A 126 -3.37 3.28 18.75
CA LEU A 126 -4.34 2.22 18.46
C LEU A 126 -3.76 0.85 18.79
N PRO A 127 -4.57 -0.05 19.38
CA PRO A 127 -4.14 -1.43 19.60
C PRO A 127 -4.05 -2.18 18.25
N PRO A 128 -3.20 -3.23 18.15
CA PRO A 128 -2.87 -3.91 16.88
C PRO A 128 -4.07 -4.40 16.07
N GLU A 129 -5.12 -4.87 16.72
CA GLU A 129 -6.36 -5.35 16.08
C GLU A 129 -7.14 -4.23 15.38
N ARG A 130 -6.84 -2.96 15.68
CA ARG A 130 -7.46 -1.80 15.06
C ARG A 130 -6.66 -1.22 13.87
N TRP A 131 -5.44 -1.66 13.65
CA TRP A 131 -4.58 -1.06 12.62
C TRP A 131 -5.15 -1.23 11.22
N LEU A 132 -5.55 -2.44 10.83
CA LEU A 132 -6.13 -2.67 9.50
C LEU A 132 -7.49 -1.96 9.32
N PRO A 133 -8.45 -2.07 10.25
CA PRO A 133 -9.70 -1.30 10.16
C PRO A 133 -9.47 0.21 10.09
N ALA A 134 -8.55 0.76 10.88
CA ALA A 134 -8.22 2.18 10.85
C ALA A 134 -7.62 2.62 9.52
N HIS A 135 -6.68 1.86 8.97
CA HIS A 135 -6.12 2.13 7.64
C HIS A 135 -7.22 2.21 6.56
N GLN A 136 -8.12 1.22 6.53
CA GLN A 136 -9.24 1.20 5.58
C GLN A 136 -10.19 2.38 5.78
N ALA A 137 -10.58 2.67 7.01
CA ALA A 137 -11.45 3.79 7.34
C ALA A 137 -10.82 5.13 6.93
N MET A 138 -9.53 5.33 7.17
CA MET A 138 -8.82 6.55 6.75
C MET A 138 -8.77 6.69 5.23
N ILE A 139 -8.64 5.60 4.47
CA ILE A 139 -8.69 5.66 3.00
C ILE A 139 -10.07 6.15 2.54
N TYR A 140 -11.15 5.55 3.07
CA TYR A 140 -12.52 5.96 2.72
C TYR A 140 -12.79 7.40 3.13
N PHE A 141 -12.42 7.79 4.33
CA PHE A 141 -12.54 9.17 4.81
C PHE A 141 -11.75 10.15 3.94
N GLY A 142 -10.53 9.79 3.58
CA GLY A 142 -9.68 10.61 2.71
C GLY A 142 -10.19 10.74 1.27
N ARG A 143 -11.00 9.79 0.81
CA ARG A 143 -11.64 9.84 -0.50
C ARG A 143 -12.97 10.61 -0.48
N ALA A 144 -13.75 10.46 0.58
CA ALA A 144 -15.09 11.00 0.66
C ALA A 144 -15.15 12.40 1.27
N ILE A 145 -14.27 12.74 2.21
CA ILE A 145 -14.38 13.92 3.06
C ILE A 145 -13.10 14.74 3.11
N CYS A 146 -12.00 14.12 3.56
CA CYS A 146 -10.72 14.79 3.70
C CYS A 146 -9.98 14.83 2.36
N HIS A 147 -10.48 15.62 1.42
CA HIS A 147 -9.88 15.77 0.09
C HIS A 147 -8.55 16.55 0.13
N PRO A 148 -7.64 16.36 -0.86
CA PRO A 148 -6.42 17.17 -0.99
C PRO A 148 -6.71 18.65 -1.26
N LYS A 149 -7.83 18.92 -1.96
CA LYS A 149 -8.34 20.25 -2.26
C LYS A 149 -9.74 20.34 -1.68
N ASN A 150 -10.02 21.45 -0.97
CA ASN A 150 -11.32 21.71 -0.33
C ASN A 150 -11.77 20.55 0.58
N PRO A 151 -11.04 20.25 1.66
CA PRO A 151 -11.46 19.23 2.61
C PRO A 151 -12.75 19.69 3.34
N GLU A 152 -13.70 18.76 3.50
CA GLU A 152 -14.98 19.01 4.18
C GLU A 152 -14.92 18.61 5.66
N CYS A 153 -13.72 18.50 6.22
CA CYS A 153 -13.49 18.01 7.57
C CYS A 153 -14.13 18.89 8.66
N ASP A 154 -14.30 20.18 8.39
CA ASP A 154 -14.91 21.13 9.33
C ASP A 154 -16.38 20.81 9.66
N HIS A 155 -17.04 20.03 8.81
CA HIS A 155 -18.38 19.50 9.07
C HIS A 155 -18.41 18.33 10.09
N TYR A 156 -17.22 17.87 10.53
CA TYR A 156 -17.05 16.73 11.43
C TYR A 156 -16.21 17.12 12.65
N PRO A 157 -16.75 18.01 13.54
CA PRO A 157 -15.98 18.56 14.67
C PRO A 157 -15.49 17.49 15.66
N GLN A 158 -16.12 16.31 15.71
CA GLN A 158 -15.66 15.17 16.51
C GLN A 158 -14.27 14.67 16.12
N LEU A 159 -13.76 15.02 14.93
CA LEU A 159 -12.43 14.66 14.48
C LEU A 159 -11.32 15.57 15.07
N TYR A 160 -11.70 16.70 15.66
CA TYR A 160 -10.77 17.65 16.27
C TYR A 160 -10.44 17.34 17.73
N ASN A 161 -11.16 16.39 18.35
CA ASN A 161 -10.95 16.02 19.75
C ASN A 161 -9.75 15.09 19.99
N PHE A 162 -8.96 14.78 18.95
CA PHE A 162 -7.74 13.96 19.08
C PHE A 162 -6.53 14.72 19.63
N LYS A 163 -6.66 16.03 19.95
CA LYS A 163 -5.56 16.83 20.50
C LYS A 163 -5.24 16.48 21.96
N ASP A 164 -6.15 15.80 22.65
CA ASP A 164 -6.08 15.54 24.08
C ASP A 164 -5.81 14.07 24.44
N ILE A 165 -5.39 13.23 23.45
CA ILE A 165 -5.05 11.81 23.68
C ILE A 165 -3.54 11.59 23.60
#